data_4e187c1b2943da25205e4e2c1f91f901
#
_entry.id   4e187c1b2943da25205e4e2c1f91f901
#
_cell.length_a   1.000
_cell.length_b   1.000
_cell.length_c   1.000
_cell.angle_alpha   90.00
_cell.angle_beta   90.00
_cell.angle_gamma   90.00
#
_symmetry.space_group_name_H-M   'P 1'
#
loop_
_entity.id
_entity.type
_entity.pdbx_description
1 polymer ?
#
loop_
_entity_poly.entity_id
_entity_poly.type
_entity_poly.pdbx_seq_one_letter_code
_entity_poly.pdbx_strand_id
1 'polypeptide(L)'
;MRERSETQQRLVEAARIVMINSGIEGCTQQRICKEAGLTRGAFYSNYATKEELFTHVARDAYARIIERLDEIVERWAAQPLTQPGGQPEVKVAEFLGSAQVELGLNREFFILHNELLSRAAREPEWALQFREINRDFVLRVAQVLELIVNEVGRTLDRRPEAVAQAVIGIALRVTGVSAWKTELINDNDTFEPRGTMLEADDIVDMILTLLFACSKPMV
;
A
#
# COMPACT_ATOMS: atom_id res chain seq x y z
N MET A 1 -2.25 -1.57 -31.36
CA MET A 1 -2.57 -1.07 -30.00
C MET A 1 -2.31 -2.13 -28.92
N ARG A 2 -2.74 -3.38 -29.08
CA ARG A 2 -2.59 -4.48 -28.09
C ARG A 2 -1.12 -4.79 -27.76
N GLU A 3 -0.28 -4.91 -28.76
CA GLU A 3 1.16 -5.21 -28.63
C GLU A 3 1.95 -4.12 -27.88
N ARG A 4 1.60 -2.85 -28.07
CA ARG A 4 2.22 -1.73 -27.33
C ARG A 4 1.84 -1.77 -25.84
N SER A 5 0.59 -2.10 -25.52
CA SER A 5 0.13 -2.25 -24.15
C SER A 5 0.85 -3.40 -23.44
N GLU A 6 1.03 -4.55 -24.09
CA GLU A 6 1.76 -5.70 -23.54
C GLU A 6 3.24 -5.37 -23.31
N THR A 7 3.88 -4.64 -24.21
CA THR A 7 5.27 -4.18 -24.06
C THR A 7 5.42 -3.21 -22.89
N GLN A 8 4.46 -2.28 -22.72
CA GLN A 8 4.46 -1.35 -21.60
C GLN A 8 4.30 -2.08 -20.28
N GLN A 9 3.38 -3.04 -20.17
CA GLN A 9 3.20 -3.85 -18.96
C GLN A 9 4.45 -4.63 -18.60
N ARG A 10 5.13 -5.24 -19.58
CA ARG A 10 6.40 -5.95 -19.36
C ARG A 10 7.50 -5.02 -18.85
N LEU A 11 7.59 -3.80 -19.37
CA LEU A 11 8.56 -2.80 -18.91
C LEU A 11 8.25 -2.32 -17.48
N VAL A 12 6.99 -2.08 -17.15
CA VAL A 12 6.55 -1.70 -15.79
C VAL A 12 6.88 -2.80 -14.79
N GLU A 13 6.53 -4.05 -15.11
CA GLU A 13 6.80 -5.19 -14.23
C GLU A 13 8.30 -5.43 -14.05
N ALA A 14 9.08 -5.37 -15.13
CA ALA A 14 10.54 -5.50 -15.06
C ALA A 14 11.18 -4.37 -14.23
N ALA A 15 10.71 -3.14 -14.38
CA ALA A 15 11.19 -2.02 -13.57
C ALA A 15 10.85 -2.21 -12.10
N ARG A 16 9.64 -2.68 -11.77
CA ARG A 16 9.21 -3.03 -10.41
C ARG A 16 10.15 -4.06 -9.78
N ILE A 17 10.41 -5.17 -10.48
CA ILE A 17 11.30 -6.24 -10.02
C ILE A 17 12.72 -5.70 -9.78
N VAL A 18 13.27 -4.92 -10.71
CA VAL A 18 14.63 -4.35 -10.57
C VAL A 18 14.69 -3.36 -9.41
N MET A 19 13.65 -2.53 -9.20
CA MET A 19 13.58 -1.60 -8.06
C MET A 19 13.58 -2.36 -6.72
N ILE A 20 12.78 -3.41 -6.60
CA ILE A 20 12.70 -4.23 -5.38
C ILE A 20 14.03 -4.88 -5.06
N ASN A 21 14.74 -5.41 -6.07
CA ASN A 21 15.96 -6.18 -5.89
C ASN A 21 17.23 -5.33 -5.79
N SER A 22 17.24 -4.12 -6.34
CA SER A 22 18.47 -3.33 -6.50
C SER A 22 18.31 -1.85 -6.12
N GLY A 23 17.15 -1.48 -5.58
CA GLY A 23 16.80 -0.08 -5.32
C GLY A 23 16.57 0.73 -6.60
N ILE A 24 16.00 1.92 -6.43
CA ILE A 24 15.68 2.80 -7.56
C ILE A 24 16.95 3.30 -8.28
N GLU A 25 18.05 3.50 -7.56
CA GLU A 25 19.35 3.89 -8.12
C GLU A 25 19.95 2.77 -8.98
N GLY A 26 19.75 1.51 -8.59
CA GLY A 26 20.15 0.34 -9.35
C GLY A 26 19.28 0.07 -10.59
N CYS A 27 18.15 0.76 -10.73
CA CYS A 27 17.18 0.57 -11.81
C CYS A 27 17.63 1.27 -13.09
N THR A 28 18.66 0.70 -13.75
CA THR A 28 19.16 1.21 -15.02
C THR A 28 18.32 0.69 -16.20
N GLN A 29 18.23 1.48 -17.27
CA GLN A 29 17.54 1.07 -18.51
C GLN A 29 18.03 -0.29 -19.03
N GLN A 30 19.34 -0.55 -18.95
CA GLN A 30 19.91 -1.82 -19.40
C GLN A 30 19.38 -3.00 -18.56
N ARG A 31 19.28 -2.85 -17.24
CA ARG A 31 18.75 -3.88 -16.35
C ARG A 31 17.25 -4.10 -16.60
N ILE A 32 16.49 -3.01 -16.76
CA ILE A 32 15.04 -3.08 -17.06
C ILE A 32 14.83 -3.83 -18.38
N CYS A 33 15.54 -3.46 -19.46
CA CYS A 33 15.42 -4.14 -20.76
C CYS A 33 15.81 -5.62 -20.67
N LYS A 34 16.87 -5.95 -19.93
CA LYS A 34 17.30 -7.33 -19.71
C LYS A 34 16.23 -8.13 -18.99
N GLU A 35 15.69 -7.59 -17.89
CA GLU A 35 14.62 -8.22 -17.10
C GLU A 35 13.35 -8.42 -17.94
N ALA A 36 12.96 -7.41 -18.70
CA ALA A 36 11.80 -7.47 -19.58
C ALA A 36 11.99 -8.39 -20.81
N GLY A 37 13.22 -8.84 -21.11
CA GLY A 37 13.54 -9.53 -22.36
C GLY A 37 13.28 -8.66 -23.61
N LEU A 38 13.55 -7.36 -23.51
CA LEU A 38 13.28 -6.36 -24.54
C LEU A 38 14.55 -5.60 -24.95
N THR A 39 14.51 -5.01 -26.15
CA THR A 39 15.60 -4.16 -26.65
C THR A 39 15.50 -2.73 -26.10
N ARG A 40 16.61 -1.99 -26.14
CA ARG A 40 16.59 -0.53 -25.85
C ARG A 40 15.67 0.24 -26.80
N GLY A 41 15.57 -0.19 -28.08
CA GLY A 41 14.63 0.41 -29.03
C GLY A 41 13.18 0.24 -28.60
N ALA A 42 12.81 -0.94 -28.08
CA ALA A 42 11.47 -1.18 -27.53
C ALA A 42 11.19 -0.31 -26.30
N PHE A 43 12.20 -0.07 -25.44
CA PHE A 43 12.07 0.87 -24.34
C PHE A 43 11.73 2.27 -24.83
N TYR A 44 12.54 2.87 -25.70
CA TYR A 44 12.34 4.23 -26.20
C TYR A 44 11.09 4.42 -27.07
N SER A 45 10.58 3.33 -27.67
CA SER A 45 9.28 3.39 -28.36
C SER A 45 8.08 3.51 -27.40
N ASN A 46 8.28 3.22 -26.10
CA ASN A 46 7.22 3.23 -25.09
C ASN A 46 7.40 4.32 -24.05
N TYR A 47 8.63 4.63 -23.65
CA TYR A 47 8.98 5.61 -22.61
C TYR A 47 10.13 6.50 -23.06
N ALA A 48 9.92 7.81 -23.02
CA ALA A 48 10.96 8.77 -23.36
C ALA A 48 12.08 8.79 -22.30
N THR A 49 11.73 8.59 -21.03
CA THR A 49 12.66 8.62 -19.90
C THR A 49 12.39 7.50 -18.90
N LYS A 50 13.34 7.22 -18.02
CA LYS A 50 13.13 6.31 -16.88
C LYS A 50 12.10 6.85 -15.90
N GLU A 51 12.09 8.16 -15.72
CA GLU A 51 11.21 8.88 -14.81
C GLU A 51 9.75 8.67 -15.21
N GLU A 52 9.45 8.70 -16.52
CA GLU A 52 8.12 8.37 -17.03
C GLU A 52 7.73 6.92 -16.71
N LEU A 53 8.64 5.97 -16.92
CA LEU A 53 8.41 4.57 -16.53
C LEU A 53 8.21 4.43 -15.01
N PHE A 54 9.01 5.12 -14.18
CA PHE A 54 8.88 5.06 -12.73
C PHE A 54 7.54 5.64 -12.24
N THR A 55 7.04 6.67 -12.90
CA THR A 55 5.69 7.20 -12.64
C THR A 55 4.62 6.14 -12.93
N HIS A 56 4.77 5.37 -14.01
CA HIS A 56 3.87 4.27 -14.32
C HIS A 56 3.97 3.13 -13.30
N VAL A 57 5.19 2.76 -12.87
CA VAL A 57 5.39 1.76 -11.80
C VAL A 57 4.69 2.20 -10.50
N ALA A 58 4.84 3.47 -10.12
CA ALA A 58 4.19 4.01 -8.95
C ALA A 58 2.66 3.94 -9.08
N ARG A 59 2.10 4.46 -10.17
CA ARG A 59 0.65 4.42 -10.42
C ARG A 59 0.08 3.01 -10.38
N ASP A 60 0.73 2.06 -11.05
CA ASP A 60 0.31 0.66 -11.10
C ASP A 60 0.32 0.03 -9.69
N ALA A 61 1.38 0.27 -8.91
CA ALA A 61 1.49 -0.28 -7.56
C ALA A 61 0.38 0.23 -6.62
N TYR A 62 0.11 1.53 -6.66
CA TYR A 62 -0.94 2.12 -5.80
C TYR A 62 -2.35 1.79 -6.31
N ALA A 63 -2.57 1.75 -7.63
CA ALA A 63 -3.85 1.35 -8.21
C ALA A 63 -4.24 -0.06 -7.77
N ARG A 64 -3.32 -1.01 -7.79
CA ARG A 64 -3.57 -2.39 -7.32
C ARG A 64 -4.01 -2.45 -5.84
N ILE A 65 -3.44 -1.60 -4.99
CA ILE A 65 -3.88 -1.54 -3.58
C ILE A 65 -5.29 -0.94 -3.48
N ILE A 66 -5.56 0.12 -4.24
CA ILE A 66 -6.88 0.76 -4.28
C ILE A 66 -7.95 -0.23 -4.78
N GLU A 67 -7.69 -0.94 -5.89
CA GLU A 67 -8.59 -1.95 -6.45
C GLU A 67 -8.93 -3.04 -5.43
N ARG A 68 -7.91 -3.58 -4.73
CA ARG A 68 -8.15 -4.58 -3.67
C ARG A 68 -8.94 -4.02 -2.50
N LEU A 69 -8.64 -2.78 -2.11
CA LEU A 69 -9.38 -2.09 -1.04
C LEU A 69 -10.85 -1.94 -1.41
N ASP A 70 -11.14 -1.59 -2.67
CA ASP A 70 -12.50 -1.46 -3.19
C ASP A 70 -13.24 -2.81 -3.17
N GLU A 71 -12.60 -3.88 -3.62
CA GLU A 71 -13.16 -5.24 -3.58
C GLU A 71 -13.48 -5.70 -2.14
N ILE A 72 -12.61 -5.39 -1.17
CA ILE A 72 -12.82 -5.70 0.24
C ILE A 72 -14.02 -4.92 0.78
N VAL A 73 -14.09 -3.62 0.48
CA VAL A 73 -15.19 -2.74 0.90
C VAL A 73 -16.53 -3.22 0.31
N GLU A 74 -16.58 -3.55 -0.98
CA GLU A 74 -17.79 -4.05 -1.64
C GLU A 74 -18.29 -5.36 -0.99
N ARG A 75 -17.39 -6.31 -0.72
CA ARG A 75 -17.74 -7.56 -0.03
C ARG A 75 -18.22 -7.33 1.39
N TRP A 76 -17.57 -6.43 2.12
CA TRP A 76 -17.94 -6.09 3.48
C TRP A 76 -19.30 -5.37 3.55
N ALA A 77 -19.58 -4.44 2.63
CA ALA A 77 -20.85 -3.73 2.54
C ALA A 77 -22.02 -4.64 2.12
N ALA A 78 -21.75 -5.71 1.35
CA ALA A 78 -22.75 -6.69 0.95
C ALA A 78 -23.15 -7.66 2.08
N GLN A 79 -22.40 -7.73 3.18
CA GLN A 79 -22.76 -8.56 4.32
C GLN A 79 -23.86 -7.89 5.15
N PRO A 80 -24.91 -8.64 5.57
CA PRO A 80 -25.96 -8.06 6.40
C PRO A 80 -25.36 -7.39 7.63
N LEU A 81 -25.76 -6.15 7.88
CA LEU A 81 -25.46 -5.47 9.13
C LEU A 81 -25.78 -6.43 10.28
N THR A 82 -24.80 -6.69 11.08
CA THR A 82 -24.79 -7.53 12.28
C THR A 82 -26.17 -7.76 12.93
N GLN A 83 -26.33 -8.95 13.52
CA GLN A 83 -27.45 -9.26 14.41
C GLN A 83 -27.71 -8.06 15.37
N PRO A 84 -28.97 -7.76 15.67
CA PRO A 84 -29.31 -6.70 16.61
C PRO A 84 -28.54 -6.90 17.93
N GLY A 85 -27.67 -5.96 18.30
CA GLY A 85 -26.83 -6.04 19.49
C GLY A 85 -25.33 -6.32 19.28
N GLY A 86 -24.86 -6.41 18.03
CA GLY A 86 -23.42 -6.56 17.72
C GLY A 86 -22.61 -5.33 18.17
N GLN A 87 -21.42 -5.58 18.70
CA GLN A 87 -20.51 -4.49 19.11
C GLN A 87 -19.87 -3.86 17.87
N PRO A 88 -19.93 -2.52 17.70
CA PRO A 88 -19.30 -1.81 16.56
C PRO A 88 -17.83 -2.14 16.37
N GLU A 89 -17.10 -2.28 17.49
CA GLU A 89 -15.67 -2.59 17.53
C GLU A 89 -15.36 -3.92 16.82
N VAL A 90 -16.16 -4.96 17.06
CA VAL A 90 -15.96 -6.28 16.47
C VAL A 90 -16.08 -6.21 14.95
N LYS A 91 -17.07 -5.52 14.44
CA LYS A 91 -17.30 -5.38 13.00
C LYS A 91 -16.15 -4.62 12.31
N VAL A 92 -15.64 -3.56 12.92
CA VAL A 92 -14.51 -2.81 12.39
C VAL A 92 -13.23 -3.67 12.46
N ALA A 93 -13.02 -4.42 13.55
CA ALA A 93 -11.87 -5.32 13.69
C ALA A 93 -11.87 -6.43 12.62
N GLU A 94 -13.04 -7.02 12.31
CA GLU A 94 -13.18 -8.01 11.23
C GLU A 94 -12.79 -7.42 9.87
N PHE A 95 -13.25 -6.20 9.57
CA PHE A 95 -12.85 -5.51 8.33
C PHE A 95 -11.33 -5.28 8.28
N LEU A 96 -10.76 -4.74 9.34
CA LEU A 96 -9.31 -4.44 9.41
C LEU A 96 -8.48 -5.72 9.29
N GLY A 97 -8.91 -6.81 9.91
CA GLY A 97 -8.26 -8.13 9.80
C GLY A 97 -8.28 -8.66 8.36
N SER A 98 -9.42 -8.58 7.69
CA SER A 98 -9.54 -8.96 6.27
C SER A 98 -8.66 -8.07 5.38
N ALA A 99 -8.70 -6.75 5.57
CA ALA A 99 -7.91 -5.81 4.81
C ALA A 99 -6.41 -6.07 4.97
N GLN A 100 -5.93 -6.36 6.18
CA GLN A 100 -4.54 -6.66 6.46
C GLN A 100 -4.00 -7.84 5.64
N VAL A 101 -4.80 -8.89 5.48
CA VAL A 101 -4.42 -10.09 4.74
C VAL A 101 -4.51 -9.87 3.22
N GLU A 102 -5.57 -9.20 2.76
CA GLU A 102 -5.94 -9.19 1.35
C GLU A 102 -5.37 -8.00 0.56
N LEU A 103 -5.06 -6.87 1.21
CA LEU A 103 -4.55 -5.69 0.51
C LEU A 103 -3.20 -5.92 -0.21
N GLY A 104 -2.47 -6.96 0.15
CA GLY A 104 -1.16 -7.24 -0.43
C GLY A 104 -0.09 -6.23 0.01
N LEU A 105 -0.25 -5.69 1.21
CA LEU A 105 0.80 -4.92 1.89
C LEU A 105 1.88 -5.89 2.36
N ASN A 106 2.72 -6.31 1.42
CA ASN A 106 3.79 -7.28 1.62
C ASN A 106 5.17 -6.60 1.56
N ARG A 107 6.23 -7.41 1.72
CA ARG A 107 7.63 -6.97 1.64
C ARG A 107 7.93 -6.20 0.34
N GLU A 108 7.43 -6.67 -0.79
CA GLU A 108 7.69 -6.04 -2.09
C GLU A 108 7.06 -4.65 -2.19
N PHE A 109 5.80 -4.53 -1.76
CA PHE A 109 5.12 -3.23 -1.71
C PHE A 109 5.82 -2.27 -0.75
N PHE A 110 6.23 -2.75 0.43
CA PHE A 110 6.97 -1.94 1.40
C PHE A 110 8.28 -1.40 0.83
N ILE A 111 9.10 -2.24 0.18
CA ILE A 111 10.36 -1.82 -0.43
C ILE A 111 10.07 -0.79 -1.52
N LEU A 112 9.17 -1.09 -2.45
CA LEU A 112 8.82 -0.19 -3.54
C LEU A 112 8.31 1.16 -3.04
N HIS A 113 7.39 1.16 -2.08
CA HIS A 113 6.86 2.38 -1.47
C HIS A 113 7.98 3.24 -0.87
N ASN A 114 8.89 2.65 -0.11
CA ASN A 114 9.99 3.38 0.52
C ASN A 114 11.00 3.92 -0.51
N GLU A 115 11.30 3.18 -1.57
CA GLU A 115 12.15 3.65 -2.67
C GLU A 115 11.55 4.90 -3.35
N LEU A 116 10.24 4.84 -3.68
CA LEU A 116 9.53 5.94 -4.32
C LEU A 116 9.42 7.17 -3.40
N LEU A 117 9.09 6.95 -2.11
CA LEU A 117 8.97 8.01 -1.11
C LEU A 117 10.32 8.66 -0.81
N SER A 118 11.37 7.85 -0.65
CA SER A 118 12.74 8.32 -0.41
C SER A 118 13.24 9.18 -1.59
N ARG A 119 12.91 8.79 -2.82
CA ARG A 119 13.21 9.60 -3.99
C ARG A 119 12.46 10.92 -3.99
N ALA A 120 11.16 10.91 -3.65
CA ALA A 120 10.37 12.13 -3.53
C ALA A 120 10.91 13.10 -2.49
N ALA A 121 11.51 12.59 -1.41
CA ALA A 121 12.16 13.43 -0.40
C ALA A 121 13.46 14.09 -0.89
N ARG A 122 14.12 13.52 -1.92
CA ARG A 122 15.38 14.04 -2.45
C ARG A 122 15.24 14.85 -3.73
N GLU A 123 14.25 14.57 -4.57
CA GLU A 123 14.11 15.12 -5.91
C GLU A 123 12.77 15.89 -6.06
N PRO A 124 12.80 17.25 -6.08
CA PRO A 124 11.57 18.05 -6.14
C PRO A 124 10.70 17.80 -7.38
N GLU A 125 11.31 17.53 -8.54
CA GLU A 125 10.57 17.21 -9.78
C GLU A 125 9.81 15.90 -9.68
N TRP A 126 10.42 14.88 -9.08
CA TRP A 126 9.78 13.61 -8.77
C TRP A 126 8.69 13.78 -7.71
N ALA A 127 8.94 14.60 -6.68
CA ALA A 127 7.97 14.87 -5.63
C ALA A 127 6.65 15.44 -6.18
N LEU A 128 6.71 16.30 -7.19
CA LEU A 128 5.52 16.85 -7.84
C LEU A 128 4.68 15.77 -8.53
N GLN A 129 5.31 14.81 -9.19
CA GLN A 129 4.62 13.70 -9.86
C GLN A 129 4.07 12.69 -8.85
N PHE A 130 4.87 12.35 -7.86
CA PHE A 130 4.50 11.37 -6.82
C PHE A 130 3.40 11.91 -5.89
N ARG A 131 3.35 13.22 -5.66
CA ARG A 131 2.33 13.87 -4.82
C ARG A 131 0.90 13.53 -5.26
N GLU A 132 0.62 13.58 -6.55
CA GLU A 132 -0.73 13.27 -7.07
C GLU A 132 -1.10 11.81 -6.82
N ILE A 133 -0.18 10.88 -7.10
CA ILE A 133 -0.38 9.45 -6.87
C ILE A 133 -0.64 9.17 -5.38
N ASN A 134 0.20 9.74 -4.51
CA ASN A 134 0.06 9.57 -3.06
C ASN A 134 -1.22 10.23 -2.53
N ARG A 135 -1.60 11.39 -3.06
CA ARG A 135 -2.85 12.08 -2.68
C ARG A 135 -4.06 11.21 -2.99
N ASP A 136 -4.14 10.65 -4.20
CA ASP A 136 -5.29 9.85 -4.62
C ASP A 136 -5.41 8.59 -3.74
N PHE A 137 -4.29 7.97 -3.40
CA PHE A 137 -4.25 6.85 -2.45
C PHE A 137 -4.75 7.24 -1.06
N VAL A 138 -4.23 8.33 -0.48
CA VAL A 138 -4.65 8.81 0.85
C VAL A 138 -6.13 9.16 0.87
N LEU A 139 -6.63 9.83 -0.16
CA LEU A 139 -8.05 10.18 -0.27
C LEU A 139 -8.93 8.93 -0.34
N ARG A 140 -8.49 7.90 -1.07
CA ARG A 140 -9.27 6.65 -1.15
C ARG A 140 -9.31 5.93 0.20
N VAL A 141 -8.17 5.82 0.89
CA VAL A 141 -8.13 5.26 2.25
C VAL A 141 -9.02 6.07 3.20
N ALA A 142 -8.97 7.41 3.14
CA ALA A 142 -9.81 8.27 3.97
C ALA A 142 -11.31 8.01 3.76
N GLN A 143 -11.76 7.92 2.51
CA GLN A 143 -13.14 7.58 2.17
C GLN A 143 -13.58 6.23 2.73
N VAL A 144 -12.71 5.23 2.65
CA VAL A 144 -12.99 3.90 3.20
C VAL A 144 -13.11 3.94 4.72
N LEU A 145 -12.21 4.66 5.41
CA LEU A 145 -12.29 4.80 6.85
C LEU A 145 -13.55 5.54 7.30
N GLU A 146 -13.98 6.58 6.59
CA GLU A 146 -15.26 7.26 6.84
C GLU A 146 -16.44 6.29 6.67
N LEU A 147 -16.45 5.52 5.58
CA LEU A 147 -17.50 4.54 5.32
C LEU A 147 -17.60 3.52 6.45
N ILE A 148 -16.47 2.93 6.87
CA ILE A 148 -16.43 1.93 7.94
C ILE A 148 -16.94 2.49 9.26
N VAL A 149 -16.50 3.70 9.62
CA VAL A 149 -16.90 4.36 10.86
C VAL A 149 -18.38 4.73 10.83
N ASN A 150 -18.89 5.19 9.67
CA ASN A 150 -20.31 5.54 9.49
C ASN A 150 -21.23 4.31 9.60
N GLU A 151 -20.81 3.16 9.06
CA GLU A 151 -21.57 1.90 9.14
C GLU A 151 -21.76 1.40 10.58
N VAL A 152 -20.90 1.81 11.49
CA VAL A 152 -21.05 1.49 12.93
C VAL A 152 -21.66 2.64 13.75
N GLY A 153 -22.34 3.60 13.08
CA GLY A 153 -23.07 4.68 13.73
C GLY A 153 -22.16 5.76 14.34
N ARG A 154 -20.96 5.92 13.81
CA ARG A 154 -20.01 6.94 14.25
C ARG A 154 -19.59 7.85 13.10
N THR A 155 -19.02 9.00 13.41
CA THR A 155 -18.43 9.92 12.43
C THR A 155 -17.05 10.36 12.89
N LEU A 156 -16.10 10.53 11.97
CA LEU A 156 -14.78 11.06 12.29
C LEU A 156 -14.92 12.51 12.81
N ASP A 157 -14.22 12.83 13.88
CA ASP A 157 -14.11 14.18 14.44
C ASP A 157 -12.77 14.86 14.11
N ARG A 158 -11.94 14.18 13.34
CA ARG A 158 -10.68 14.63 12.77
C ARG A 158 -10.77 14.64 11.25
N ARG A 159 -9.86 15.35 10.59
CA ARG A 159 -9.76 15.33 9.13
C ARG A 159 -9.52 13.88 8.66
N PRO A 160 -10.37 13.34 7.76
CA PRO A 160 -10.25 11.96 7.31
C PRO A 160 -8.88 11.62 6.72
N GLU A 161 -8.27 12.57 5.99
CA GLU A 161 -6.95 12.38 5.41
C GLU A 161 -5.84 12.27 6.47
N ALA A 162 -5.99 12.96 7.60
CA ALA A 162 -5.03 12.87 8.71
C ALA A 162 -5.13 11.50 9.40
N VAL A 163 -6.34 10.98 9.58
CA VAL A 163 -6.58 9.64 10.12
C VAL A 163 -6.03 8.59 9.15
N ALA A 164 -6.30 8.74 7.85
CA ALA A 164 -5.78 7.85 6.81
C ALA A 164 -4.24 7.81 6.80
N GLN A 165 -3.57 8.95 6.90
CA GLN A 165 -2.09 9.00 6.98
C GLN A 165 -1.56 8.24 8.21
N ALA A 166 -2.22 8.35 9.36
CA ALA A 166 -1.83 7.61 10.56
C ALA A 166 -2.02 6.10 10.39
N VAL A 167 -3.16 5.66 9.84
CA VAL A 167 -3.44 4.25 9.54
C VAL A 167 -2.43 3.68 8.54
N ILE A 168 -2.15 4.40 7.45
CA ILE A 168 -1.14 4.02 6.45
C ILE A 168 0.23 3.88 7.11
N GLY A 169 0.61 4.83 7.98
CA GLY A 169 1.88 4.80 8.71
C GLY A 169 2.02 3.58 9.60
N ILE A 170 0.98 3.21 10.34
CA ILE A 170 0.95 2.00 11.17
C ILE A 170 1.10 0.76 10.27
N ALA A 171 0.25 0.63 9.25
CA ALA A 171 0.26 -0.52 8.34
C ALA A 171 1.62 -0.74 7.67
N LEU A 172 2.22 0.33 7.12
CA LEU A 172 3.53 0.25 6.48
C LEU A 172 4.66 -0.06 7.46
N ARG A 173 4.64 0.53 8.66
CA ARG A 173 5.64 0.24 9.69
C ARG A 173 5.66 -1.24 10.04
N VAL A 174 4.49 -1.82 10.22
CA VAL A 174 4.37 -3.24 10.53
C VAL A 174 4.77 -4.14 9.37
N THR A 175 4.33 -3.81 8.15
CA THR A 175 4.76 -4.53 6.95
C THR A 175 6.29 -4.57 6.85
N GLY A 176 6.95 -3.45 7.13
CA GLY A 176 8.41 -3.37 7.14
C GLY A 176 9.06 -4.26 8.20
N VAL A 177 8.53 -4.23 9.42
CA VAL A 177 9.04 -5.07 10.52
C VAL A 177 8.85 -6.56 10.22
N SER A 178 7.68 -6.94 9.71
CA SER A 178 7.39 -8.33 9.32
C SER A 178 8.29 -8.80 8.18
N ALA A 179 8.63 -7.90 7.24
CA ALA A 179 9.48 -8.23 6.11
C ALA A 179 10.88 -8.72 6.52
N TRP A 180 11.54 -8.05 7.48
CA TRP A 180 12.85 -8.52 7.92
C TRP A 180 12.82 -9.59 9.01
N LYS A 181 11.70 -9.75 9.73
CA LYS A 181 11.50 -10.92 10.61
C LYS A 181 11.60 -12.22 9.80
N THR A 182 10.95 -12.27 8.64
CA THR A 182 10.98 -13.45 7.75
C THR A 182 12.39 -13.75 7.26
N GLU A 183 13.18 -12.75 6.90
CA GLU A 183 14.57 -12.92 6.44
C GLU A 183 15.47 -13.46 7.57
N LEU A 184 15.30 -12.97 8.81
CA LEU A 184 16.09 -13.42 9.96
C LEU A 184 15.79 -14.87 10.38
N ILE A 185 14.52 -15.31 10.26
CA ILE A 185 14.13 -16.69 10.61
C ILE A 185 14.70 -17.70 9.61
N ASN A 186 14.85 -17.32 8.35
CA ASN A 186 15.41 -18.19 7.31
C ASN A 186 16.92 -18.44 7.48
N ASP A 187 17.62 -17.62 8.26
CA ASP A 187 19.09 -17.67 8.42
C ASP A 187 19.56 -18.49 9.64
N ASN A 188 18.74 -19.37 10.18
CA ASN A 188 19.04 -20.30 11.31
C ASN A 188 19.53 -19.63 12.61
N ASP A 189 19.30 -18.37 12.79
CA ASP A 189 19.71 -17.69 14.02
C ASP A 189 18.58 -17.70 15.05
N THR A 190 18.87 -18.13 16.26
CA THR A 190 17.97 -18.21 17.42
C THR A 190 17.63 -16.81 17.99
N PHE A 191 17.60 -15.78 17.13
CA PHE A 191 17.25 -14.44 17.54
C PHE A 191 15.74 -14.35 17.77
N GLU A 192 15.29 -14.57 18.99
CA GLU A 192 13.96 -14.16 19.44
C GLU A 192 13.99 -12.65 19.77
N PRO A 193 13.42 -11.80 18.94
CA PRO A 193 13.28 -10.39 19.26
C PRO A 193 12.17 -10.21 20.29
N ARG A 194 12.49 -10.44 21.56
CA ARG A 194 11.54 -10.24 22.65
C ARG A 194 11.16 -8.76 22.76
N GLY A 195 9.89 -8.48 22.56
CA GLY A 195 9.26 -7.23 23.00
C GLY A 195 9.28 -6.03 22.03
N THR A 196 9.80 -6.16 20.79
CA THR A 196 9.84 -5.04 19.84
C THR A 196 9.03 -5.25 18.56
N MET A 197 8.43 -6.42 18.38
CA MET A 197 7.65 -6.74 17.18
C MET A 197 6.17 -6.81 17.51
N LEU A 198 5.37 -6.06 16.75
CA LEU A 198 3.93 -6.12 16.79
C LEU A 198 3.45 -7.38 16.05
N GLU A 199 2.52 -8.08 16.62
CA GLU A 199 1.78 -9.15 15.95
C GLU A 199 0.64 -8.56 15.10
N ALA A 200 0.05 -9.39 14.24
CA ALA A 200 -1.03 -8.95 13.37
C ALA A 200 -2.23 -8.38 14.15
N ASP A 201 -2.56 -9.02 15.26
CA ASP A 201 -3.67 -8.61 16.13
C ASP A 201 -3.40 -7.27 16.84
N ASP A 202 -2.14 -7.00 17.21
CA ASP A 202 -1.75 -5.72 17.80
C ASP A 202 -2.01 -4.55 16.83
N ILE A 203 -1.86 -4.78 15.53
CA ILE A 203 -2.06 -3.76 14.49
C ILE A 203 -3.54 -3.43 14.35
N VAL A 204 -4.36 -4.46 14.26
CA VAL A 204 -5.81 -4.33 14.18
C VAL A 204 -6.31 -3.55 15.40
N ASP A 205 -5.85 -3.92 16.60
CA ASP A 205 -6.21 -3.25 17.84
C ASP A 205 -5.75 -1.78 17.89
N MET A 206 -4.52 -1.49 17.43
CA MET A 206 -4.00 -0.12 17.37
C MET A 206 -4.79 0.75 16.39
N ILE A 207 -5.10 0.23 15.20
CA ILE A 207 -5.90 0.96 14.20
C ILE A 207 -7.33 1.15 14.71
N LEU A 208 -7.92 0.13 15.32
CA LEU A 208 -9.24 0.19 15.94
C LEU A 208 -9.28 1.27 17.02
N THR A 209 -8.33 1.26 17.94
CA THR A 209 -8.20 2.26 19.00
C THR A 209 -8.08 3.67 18.42
N LEU A 210 -7.25 3.85 17.39
CA LEU A 210 -7.11 5.13 16.69
C LEU A 210 -8.43 5.61 16.08
N LEU A 211 -9.14 4.74 15.36
CA LEU A 211 -10.41 5.08 14.71
C LEU A 211 -11.48 5.49 15.72
N PHE A 212 -11.60 4.75 16.83
CA PHE A 212 -12.57 5.07 17.87
C PHE A 212 -12.19 6.34 18.65
N ALA A 213 -10.90 6.59 18.88
CA ALA A 213 -10.41 7.82 19.50
C ALA A 213 -10.59 9.07 18.62
N CYS A 214 -10.60 8.88 17.27
CA CYS A 214 -10.78 9.94 16.28
C CYS A 214 -12.22 10.05 15.76
N SER A 215 -13.20 9.38 16.41
CA SER A 215 -14.60 9.39 16.00
C SER A 215 -15.54 9.54 17.19
N LYS A 216 -16.77 9.97 16.92
CA LYS A 216 -17.83 10.14 17.91
C LYS A 216 -19.13 9.51 17.40
N PRO A 217 -20.04 9.08 18.30
CA PRO A 217 -21.36 8.63 17.90
C PRO A 217 -22.08 9.66 17.00
N MET A 218 -22.78 9.20 15.97
CA MET A 218 -23.72 10.05 15.23
C MET A 218 -24.90 10.40 16.14
N VAL A 219 -25.32 11.66 16.11
CA VAL A 219 -26.45 12.18 16.87
C VAL A 219 -27.75 11.88 16.12
#